data_eab0779125b984ef826cb05fb2c05161
#
_entry.id   eab0779125b984ef826cb05fb2c05161
#
_cell.length_a   1.000
_cell.length_b   1.000
_cell.length_c   1.000
_cell.angle_alpha   90.00
_cell.angle_beta   90.00
_cell.angle_gamma   90.00
#
_symmetry.space_group_name_H-M   'P 1'
#
loop_
_entity.id
_entity.type
_entity.pdbx_description
1 polymer ?
#
loop_
_entity_poly.entity_id
_entity_poly.type
_entity_poly.pdbx_seq_one_letter_code
_entity_poly.pdbx_strand_id
1 'polypeptide(L)'
;MINNMFNVILNNKSLYKLFLTTLILILVSSCSQNIANKESKDPFEGMNRSVFKFNQGFDKYVLKPINTEYEKLPNNLKRGVSNHLTWASTPVTIVNSAIQLETENFSTSSIKFLLNSLTLGFYDLDPETKYKISDFGSSLAKYNVPSGPYLVLPILGPRSLRHFSGFIVDQSISSKPKNYSYNSTTLPINIVSNRNKYSNILEDINNSQDPYLKAKIFYTENRFNSISSDKMIEQEKQNEQDEFEKLLD
;
A
#
# COMPACT_ATOMS: atom_id res chain seq x y z
N MET A 1 39.85 -1.61 -5.65
CA MET A 1 39.55 -0.29 -6.21
C MET A 1 38.10 0.12 -5.96
N ILE A 2 37.09 -0.73 -6.22
CA ILE A 2 35.67 -0.46 -6.03
C ILE A 2 35.30 -0.17 -4.56
N ASN A 3 35.83 -0.94 -3.60
CA ASN A 3 35.55 -0.74 -2.16
C ASN A 3 36.05 0.61 -1.60
N ASN A 4 37.18 1.14 -2.11
CA ASN A 4 37.67 2.44 -1.70
C ASN A 4 36.82 3.59 -2.25
N MET A 5 36.26 3.45 -3.44
CA MET A 5 35.36 4.42 -4.05
C MET A 5 34.00 4.49 -3.29
N PHE A 6 33.47 3.34 -2.86
CA PHE A 6 32.27 3.27 -2.04
C PHE A 6 32.43 3.94 -0.67
N ASN A 7 33.59 3.72 -0.01
CA ASN A 7 33.88 4.34 1.29
C ASN A 7 34.07 5.86 1.20
N VAL A 8 34.60 6.38 0.09
CA VAL A 8 34.75 7.83 -0.15
C VAL A 8 33.37 8.48 -0.37
N ILE A 9 32.46 7.80 -1.08
CA ILE A 9 31.10 8.30 -1.32
C ILE A 9 30.29 8.30 -0.01
N LEU A 10 30.38 7.27 0.82
CA LEU A 10 29.63 7.18 2.07
C LEU A 10 30.12 8.15 3.15
N ASN A 11 31.40 8.50 3.15
CA ASN A 11 32.00 9.39 4.16
C ASN A 11 31.85 10.89 3.81
N ASN A 12 31.49 11.22 2.58
CA ASN A 12 31.25 12.60 2.16
C ASN A 12 29.77 12.86 1.96
N LYS A 13 29.13 13.50 2.98
CA LYS A 13 27.70 13.82 2.97
C LYS A 13 27.23 14.56 1.70
N SER A 14 28.09 15.33 1.06
CA SER A 14 27.78 16.05 -0.19
C SER A 14 27.78 15.12 -1.39
N LEU A 15 28.76 14.23 -1.50
CA LEU A 15 28.86 13.22 -2.56
C LEU A 15 27.73 12.18 -2.45
N TYR A 16 27.37 11.78 -1.25
CA TYR A 16 26.22 10.88 -1.01
C TYR A 16 24.91 11.52 -1.45
N LYS A 17 24.68 12.80 -1.10
CA LYS A 17 23.50 13.54 -1.57
C LYS A 17 23.48 13.67 -3.10
N LEU A 18 24.59 13.98 -3.71
CA LEU A 18 24.72 14.08 -5.17
C LEU A 18 24.47 12.72 -5.84
N PHE A 19 25.00 11.63 -5.30
CA PHE A 19 24.77 10.27 -5.78
C PHE A 19 23.29 9.88 -5.63
N LEU A 20 22.67 10.19 -4.49
CA LEU A 20 21.26 9.91 -4.24
C LEU A 20 20.34 10.72 -5.16
N THR A 21 20.64 12.01 -5.38
CA THR A 21 19.87 12.86 -6.30
C THR A 21 20.02 12.41 -7.75
N THR A 22 21.21 12.00 -8.18
CA THR A 22 21.46 11.49 -9.54
C THR A 22 20.76 10.14 -9.74
N LEU A 23 20.77 9.26 -8.73
CA LEU A 23 20.06 7.99 -8.77
C LEU A 23 18.55 8.22 -8.86
N ILE A 24 18.01 9.16 -8.10
CA ILE A 24 16.59 9.55 -8.14
C ILE A 24 16.24 10.13 -9.53
N LEU A 25 17.09 11.01 -10.09
CA LEU A 25 16.90 11.58 -11.42
C LEU A 25 16.91 10.52 -12.53
N ILE A 26 17.80 9.53 -12.44
CA ILE A 26 17.86 8.42 -13.41
C ILE A 26 16.60 7.55 -13.30
N LEU A 27 16.10 7.30 -12.07
CA LEU A 27 14.87 6.54 -11.84
C LEU A 27 13.62 7.27 -12.36
N VAL A 28 13.60 8.61 -12.28
CA VAL A 28 12.49 9.44 -12.79
C VAL A 28 12.53 9.56 -14.31
N SER A 29 13.73 9.61 -14.93
CA SER A 29 13.87 9.77 -16.40
C SER A 29 13.49 8.50 -17.18
N SER A 30 13.45 7.34 -16.54
CA SER A 30 13.20 6.04 -17.21
C SER A 30 11.72 5.76 -17.50
N CYS A 31 10.78 6.64 -17.14
CA CYS A 31 9.36 6.34 -17.11
C CYS A 31 8.45 7.37 -17.79
N SER A 32 8.78 7.77 -19.02
CA SER A 32 7.78 8.37 -19.90
C SER A 32 7.09 7.27 -20.71
N GLN A 33 6.14 6.54 -20.11
CA GLN A 33 5.25 5.65 -20.85
C GLN A 33 3.81 5.78 -20.37
N ASN A 34 2.92 5.97 -21.34
CA ASN A 34 1.48 6.12 -21.24
C ASN A 34 0.83 5.25 -20.17
N ILE A 35 -0.02 5.87 -19.35
CA ILE A 35 -0.88 5.24 -18.33
C ILE A 35 -1.82 4.18 -18.91
N ALA A 36 -2.00 4.15 -20.24
CA ALA A 36 -2.95 3.30 -20.95
C ALA A 36 -2.51 1.82 -21.17
N ASN A 37 -1.29 1.43 -20.87
CA ASN A 37 -0.87 0.04 -21.04
C ASN A 37 -1.15 -0.77 -19.77
N LYS A 38 -2.25 -1.51 -19.82
CA LYS A 38 -2.80 -2.45 -18.82
C LYS A 38 -1.85 -3.63 -18.48
N GLU A 39 -0.77 -3.83 -19.21
CA GLU A 39 0.25 -4.82 -18.91
C GLU A 39 1.40 -4.18 -18.13
N SER A 40 1.45 -4.45 -16.83
CA SER A 40 2.63 -4.13 -16.04
C SER A 40 3.80 -4.96 -16.60
N LYS A 41 4.76 -4.29 -17.25
CA LYS A 41 6.00 -4.94 -17.68
C LYS A 41 6.64 -5.59 -16.45
N ASP A 42 6.98 -6.85 -16.58
CA ASP A 42 7.62 -7.65 -15.54
C ASP A 42 9.07 -7.99 -15.93
N PRO A 43 9.96 -6.98 -15.94
CA PRO A 43 11.35 -7.19 -16.32
C PRO A 43 12.10 -8.09 -15.33
N PHE A 44 11.53 -8.33 -14.15
CA PHE A 44 12.11 -9.12 -13.07
C PHE A 44 11.37 -10.45 -12.84
N GLU A 45 10.63 -10.96 -13.84
CA GLU A 45 9.78 -12.16 -13.69
C GLU A 45 10.51 -13.34 -13.05
N GLY A 46 11.73 -13.66 -13.49
CA GLY A 46 12.51 -14.78 -12.94
C GLY A 46 12.80 -14.62 -11.44
N MET A 47 13.19 -13.42 -11.02
CA MET A 47 13.38 -13.10 -9.61
C MET A 47 12.05 -13.12 -8.85
N ASN A 48 11.03 -12.48 -9.40
CA ASN A 48 9.70 -12.39 -8.80
C ASN A 48 9.08 -13.77 -8.59
N ARG A 49 9.20 -14.69 -9.56
CA ARG A 49 8.74 -16.08 -9.42
C ARG A 49 9.48 -16.84 -8.32
N SER A 50 10.78 -16.58 -8.14
CA SER A 50 11.57 -17.20 -7.08
C SER A 50 11.12 -16.72 -5.70
N VAL A 51 10.92 -15.41 -5.54
CA VAL A 51 10.41 -14.82 -4.29
C VAL A 51 8.96 -15.25 -4.04
N PHE A 52 8.14 -15.36 -5.08
CA PHE A 52 6.76 -15.84 -4.96
C PHE A 52 6.72 -17.28 -4.43
N LYS A 53 7.56 -18.18 -4.94
CA LYS A 53 7.69 -19.56 -4.43
C LYS A 53 8.13 -19.58 -2.95
N PHE A 54 9.08 -18.71 -2.58
CA PHE A 54 9.45 -18.54 -1.18
C PHE A 54 8.24 -18.13 -0.33
N ASN A 55 7.46 -17.14 -0.78
CA ASN A 55 6.27 -16.67 -0.08
C ASN A 55 5.20 -17.76 0.04
N GLN A 56 4.99 -18.59 -0.99
CA GLN A 56 4.10 -19.75 -0.93
C GLN A 56 4.58 -20.78 0.12
N GLY A 57 5.89 -21.05 0.18
CA GLY A 57 6.47 -21.92 1.20
C GLY A 57 6.28 -21.34 2.61
N PHE A 58 6.55 -20.04 2.76
CA PHE A 58 6.35 -19.34 4.03
C PHE A 58 4.86 -19.35 4.45
N ASP A 59 3.94 -19.12 3.51
CA ASP A 59 2.49 -19.23 3.81
C ASP A 59 2.14 -20.64 4.28
N LYS A 60 2.55 -21.65 3.54
CA LYS A 60 2.21 -23.04 3.84
C LYS A 60 2.73 -23.51 5.20
N TYR A 61 3.97 -23.19 5.53
CA TYR A 61 4.64 -23.75 6.70
C TYR A 61 4.59 -22.84 7.94
N VAL A 62 4.32 -21.54 7.77
CA VAL A 62 4.30 -20.58 8.88
C VAL A 62 2.92 -19.92 9.01
N LEU A 63 2.45 -19.22 7.96
CA LEU A 63 1.25 -18.41 8.11
C LEU A 63 -0.03 -19.25 8.18
N LYS A 64 -0.14 -20.31 7.39
CA LYS A 64 -1.33 -21.17 7.39
C LYS A 64 -1.58 -21.85 8.75
N PRO A 65 -0.59 -22.46 9.43
CA PRO A 65 -0.75 -22.97 10.79
C PRO A 65 -1.20 -21.90 11.79
N ILE A 66 -0.54 -20.72 11.78
CA ILE A 66 -0.90 -19.60 12.65
C ILE A 66 -2.33 -19.14 12.38
N ASN A 67 -2.71 -19.04 11.09
CA ASN A 67 -4.06 -18.63 10.70
C ASN A 67 -5.13 -19.63 11.15
N THR A 68 -4.83 -20.92 11.15
CA THR A 68 -5.75 -21.97 11.65
C THR A 68 -6.07 -21.75 13.14
N GLU A 69 -5.09 -21.35 13.93
CA GLU A 69 -5.34 -21.01 15.35
C GLU A 69 -6.06 -19.64 15.47
N TYR A 70 -5.71 -18.67 14.65
CA TYR A 70 -6.39 -17.37 14.60
C TYR A 70 -7.87 -17.50 14.23
N GLU A 71 -8.23 -18.41 13.33
CA GLU A 71 -9.61 -18.67 12.93
C GLU A 71 -10.51 -19.18 14.07
N LYS A 72 -9.94 -19.88 15.04
CA LYS A 72 -10.65 -20.37 16.23
C LYS A 72 -11.05 -19.25 17.21
N LEU A 73 -10.42 -18.06 17.09
CA LEU A 73 -10.77 -16.94 17.95
C LEU A 73 -12.21 -16.47 17.72
N PRO A 74 -12.90 -16.02 18.78
CA PRO A 74 -14.23 -15.43 18.67
C PRO A 74 -14.26 -14.27 17.65
N ASN A 75 -15.35 -14.16 16.90
CA ASN A 75 -15.47 -13.13 15.86
C ASN A 75 -15.32 -11.70 16.41
N ASN A 76 -15.75 -11.45 17.64
CA ASN A 76 -15.59 -10.15 18.28
C ASN A 76 -14.12 -9.79 18.50
N LEU A 77 -13.29 -10.75 18.90
CA LEU A 77 -11.84 -10.52 19.03
C LEU A 77 -11.18 -10.26 17.67
N LYS A 78 -11.49 -11.07 16.66
CA LYS A 78 -10.97 -10.86 15.30
C LYS A 78 -11.37 -9.49 14.75
N ARG A 79 -12.63 -9.08 14.99
CA ARG A 79 -13.12 -7.75 14.61
C ARG A 79 -12.39 -6.64 15.35
N GLY A 80 -12.21 -6.78 16.66
CA GLY A 80 -11.47 -5.82 17.48
C GLY A 80 -10.03 -5.63 16.99
N VAL A 81 -9.33 -6.75 16.70
CA VAL A 81 -7.98 -6.70 16.13
C VAL A 81 -7.97 -5.99 14.78
N SER A 82 -8.89 -6.34 13.88
CA SER A 82 -9.00 -5.69 12.55
C SER A 82 -9.28 -4.20 12.66
N ASN A 83 -10.19 -3.79 13.55
CA ASN A 83 -10.52 -2.39 13.78
C ASN A 83 -9.32 -1.62 14.33
N HIS A 84 -8.60 -2.20 15.31
CA HIS A 84 -7.39 -1.59 15.88
C HIS A 84 -6.31 -1.39 14.81
N LEU A 85 -6.08 -2.38 13.95
CA LEU A 85 -5.10 -2.27 12.85
C LEU A 85 -5.50 -1.17 11.85
N THR A 86 -6.80 -1.07 11.51
CA THR A 86 -7.33 -0.03 10.64
C THR A 86 -7.17 1.35 11.27
N TRP A 87 -7.60 1.51 12.53
CA TRP A 87 -7.43 2.76 13.28
C TRP A 87 -5.98 3.20 13.34
N ALA A 88 -5.09 2.28 13.63
CA ALA A 88 -3.66 2.56 13.76
C ALA A 88 -2.99 2.97 12.44
N SER A 89 -3.53 2.54 11.29
CA SER A 89 -3.07 2.96 9.95
C SER A 89 -3.76 4.24 9.46
N THR A 90 -4.83 4.70 10.12
CA THR A 90 -5.59 5.90 9.71
C THR A 90 -4.75 7.18 9.61
N PRO A 91 -3.74 7.45 10.47
CA PRO A 91 -2.87 8.62 10.30
C PRO A 91 -2.18 8.69 8.94
N VAL A 92 -1.82 7.53 8.36
CA VAL A 92 -1.26 7.46 6.98
C VAL A 92 -2.31 7.94 5.97
N THR A 93 -3.55 7.47 6.11
CA THR A 93 -4.66 7.90 5.25
C THR A 93 -4.91 9.40 5.37
N ILE A 94 -4.94 9.96 6.59
CA ILE A 94 -5.16 11.39 6.83
C ILE A 94 -4.10 12.23 6.12
N VAL A 95 -2.82 11.88 6.30
CA VAL A 95 -1.71 12.61 5.66
C VAL A 95 -1.79 12.51 4.13
N ASN A 96 -2.07 11.32 3.61
CA ASN A 96 -2.16 11.12 2.17
C ASN A 96 -3.40 11.80 1.56
N SER A 97 -4.53 11.83 2.26
CA SER A 97 -5.71 12.60 1.82
C SER A 97 -5.43 14.10 1.75
N ALA A 98 -4.68 14.65 2.71
CA ALA A 98 -4.22 16.04 2.67
C ALA A 98 -3.28 16.30 1.46
N ILE A 99 -2.31 15.41 1.21
CA ILE A 99 -1.41 15.50 0.05
C ILE A 99 -2.21 15.44 -1.25
N GLN A 100 -3.26 14.63 -1.31
CA GLN A 100 -4.12 14.47 -2.48
C GLN A 100 -5.17 15.58 -2.63
N LEU A 101 -5.27 16.49 -1.68
CA LEU A 101 -6.29 17.56 -1.60
C LEU A 101 -7.73 17.00 -1.54
N GLU A 102 -7.90 15.79 -1.00
CA GLU A 102 -9.19 15.15 -0.79
C GLU A 102 -9.80 15.57 0.55
N THR A 103 -10.38 16.78 0.58
CA THR A 103 -10.87 17.41 1.82
C THR A 103 -11.94 16.58 2.54
N GLU A 104 -12.84 15.94 1.80
CA GLU A 104 -13.88 15.06 2.35
C GLU A 104 -13.27 13.85 3.04
N ASN A 105 -12.37 13.14 2.34
CA ASN A 105 -11.70 11.96 2.90
C ASN A 105 -10.79 12.32 4.07
N PHE A 106 -10.09 13.48 3.99
CA PHE A 106 -9.29 14.02 5.08
C PHE A 106 -10.14 14.26 6.33
N SER A 107 -11.27 14.97 6.19
CA SER A 107 -12.16 15.31 7.30
C SER A 107 -12.77 14.05 7.91
N THR A 108 -13.34 13.18 7.08
CA THR A 108 -14.00 11.94 7.51
C THR A 108 -13.03 11.00 8.23
N SER A 109 -11.85 10.76 7.65
CA SER A 109 -10.84 9.91 8.28
C SER A 109 -10.30 10.50 9.59
N SER A 110 -10.15 11.83 9.66
CA SER A 110 -9.71 12.52 10.89
C SER A 110 -10.73 12.41 12.02
N ILE A 111 -12.01 12.67 11.74
CA ILE A 111 -13.09 12.55 12.72
C ILE A 111 -13.18 11.12 13.21
N LYS A 112 -13.18 10.16 12.29
CA LYS A 112 -13.28 8.74 12.63
C LYS A 112 -12.06 8.25 13.43
N PHE A 113 -10.87 8.72 13.11
CA PHE A 113 -9.66 8.45 13.89
C PHE A 113 -9.80 8.94 15.33
N LEU A 114 -10.27 10.17 15.53
CA LEU A 114 -10.46 10.75 16.86
C LEU A 114 -11.53 10.02 17.67
N LEU A 115 -12.68 9.72 17.06
CA LEU A 115 -13.77 8.97 17.71
C LEU A 115 -13.28 7.58 18.16
N ASN A 116 -12.65 6.83 17.27
CA ASN A 116 -12.20 5.47 17.57
C ASN A 116 -10.99 5.45 18.53
N SER A 117 -10.30 6.57 18.71
CA SER A 117 -9.23 6.69 19.71
C SER A 117 -9.73 6.51 21.14
N LEU A 118 -11.02 6.78 21.42
CA LEU A 118 -11.64 6.55 22.73
C LEU A 118 -11.60 5.07 23.14
N THR A 119 -11.55 4.18 22.17
CA THR A 119 -11.47 2.71 22.38
C THR A 119 -10.12 2.14 21.94
N LEU A 120 -9.11 3.00 21.67
CA LEU A 120 -7.85 2.61 21.02
C LEU A 120 -8.09 1.85 19.71
N GLY A 121 -9.18 2.15 19.01
CA GLY A 121 -9.57 1.53 17.76
C GLY A 121 -10.17 0.13 17.87
N PHE A 122 -10.30 -0.48 19.06
CA PHE A 122 -10.86 -1.83 19.17
C PHE A 122 -12.35 -1.89 18.81
N TYR A 123 -13.08 -0.79 18.98
CA TYR A 123 -14.46 -0.65 18.54
C TYR A 123 -14.57 0.47 17.52
N ASP A 124 -15.30 0.20 16.43
CA ASP A 124 -15.69 1.23 15.47
C ASP A 124 -16.95 1.91 15.98
N LEU A 125 -16.82 3.14 16.47
CA LEU A 125 -17.90 3.91 17.07
C LEU A 125 -18.85 4.56 16.04
N ASP A 126 -18.44 4.52 14.76
CA ASP A 126 -19.24 5.03 13.65
C ASP A 126 -19.11 4.10 12.43
N PRO A 127 -19.73 2.92 12.45
CA PRO A 127 -19.59 1.92 11.40
C PRO A 127 -20.28 2.32 10.07
N GLU A 128 -21.21 3.26 10.11
CA GLU A 128 -21.93 3.72 8.92
C GLU A 128 -21.07 4.62 8.05
N THR A 129 -20.28 5.49 8.65
CA THR A 129 -19.38 6.39 7.92
C THR A 129 -18.18 5.62 7.37
N LYS A 130 -17.97 5.71 6.08
CA LYS A 130 -16.83 5.10 5.38
C LYS A 130 -15.86 6.19 4.91
N TYR A 131 -14.60 5.87 4.93
CA TYR A 131 -13.56 6.66 4.30
C TYR A 131 -12.66 5.74 3.47
N LYS A 132 -12.01 6.30 2.48
CA LYS A 132 -11.12 5.57 1.60
C LYS A 132 -9.74 5.46 2.23
N ILE A 133 -9.21 4.24 2.29
CA ILE A 133 -7.81 4.02 2.73
C ILE A 133 -6.88 4.52 1.64
N SER A 134 -6.01 5.46 1.99
CA SER A 134 -5.05 6.08 1.08
C SER A 134 -3.62 5.85 1.56
N ASP A 135 -2.71 5.63 0.60
CA ASP A 135 -1.28 5.45 0.82
C ASP A 135 -0.47 6.41 -0.06
N PHE A 136 0.82 6.59 0.23
CA PHE A 136 1.67 7.49 -0.53
C PHE A 136 1.88 7.03 -1.98
N GLY A 137 1.79 5.72 -2.25
CA GLY A 137 1.81 5.19 -3.62
C GLY A 137 0.58 5.62 -4.43
N SER A 138 -0.61 5.76 -3.82
CA SER A 138 -1.80 6.33 -4.47
C SER A 138 -1.68 7.85 -4.63
N SER A 139 -1.10 8.55 -3.65
CA SER A 139 -0.78 9.97 -3.79
C SER A 139 0.12 10.24 -4.99
N LEU A 140 1.19 9.45 -5.15
CA LEU A 140 2.05 9.53 -6.32
C LEU A 140 1.30 9.23 -7.63
N ALA A 141 0.33 8.30 -7.61
CA ALA A 141 -0.51 8.00 -8.76
C ALA A 141 -1.41 9.17 -9.17
N LYS A 142 -1.97 9.89 -8.20
CA LYS A 142 -2.78 11.09 -8.45
C LYS A 142 -1.96 12.14 -9.18
N TYR A 143 -0.69 12.29 -8.85
CA TYR A 143 0.26 13.18 -9.53
C TYR A 143 0.92 12.55 -10.78
N ASN A 144 0.29 11.53 -11.37
CA ASN A 144 0.71 10.88 -12.62
C ASN A 144 2.11 10.23 -12.58
N VAL A 145 2.65 9.94 -11.40
CA VAL A 145 3.88 9.14 -11.29
C VAL A 145 3.58 7.71 -11.75
N PRO A 146 4.30 7.17 -12.75
CA PRO A 146 4.04 5.84 -13.26
C PRO A 146 4.26 4.75 -12.20
N SER A 147 3.56 3.61 -12.34
CA SER A 147 3.65 2.50 -11.39
C SER A 147 5.05 1.87 -11.30
N GLY A 148 5.83 1.99 -12.39
CA GLY A 148 7.11 1.31 -12.51
C GLY A 148 6.96 -0.23 -12.62
N PRO A 149 8.07 -0.98 -12.56
CA PRO A 149 8.07 -2.41 -12.67
C PRO A 149 7.30 -3.10 -11.54
N TYR A 150 6.78 -4.29 -11.85
CA TYR A 150 6.20 -5.19 -10.89
C TYR A 150 7.29 -5.89 -10.07
N LEU A 151 7.09 -6.00 -8.76
CA LEU A 151 8.01 -6.60 -7.80
C LEU A 151 7.23 -7.54 -6.88
N VAL A 152 7.84 -8.66 -6.52
CA VAL A 152 7.36 -9.50 -5.42
C VAL A 152 8.35 -9.39 -4.27
N LEU A 153 7.86 -8.94 -3.12
CA LEU A 153 8.69 -8.78 -1.92
C LEU A 153 8.56 -10.00 -1.00
N PRO A 154 9.65 -10.41 -0.34
CA PRO A 154 9.56 -11.47 0.66
C PRO A 154 8.54 -11.13 1.74
N ILE A 155 7.64 -12.06 2.03
CA ILE A 155 6.55 -11.96 3.03
C ILE A 155 5.49 -10.90 2.71
N LEU A 156 5.88 -9.74 2.16
CA LEU A 156 4.98 -8.63 1.85
C LEU A 156 4.20 -8.80 0.53
N GLY A 157 4.60 -9.75 -0.30
CA GLY A 157 3.90 -10.08 -1.55
C GLY A 157 4.07 -9.07 -2.69
N PRO A 158 3.11 -9.06 -3.64
CA PRO A 158 3.20 -8.27 -4.86
C PRO A 158 3.08 -6.77 -4.61
N ARG A 159 3.90 -5.98 -5.34
CA ARG A 159 3.88 -4.51 -5.35
C ARG A 159 4.39 -3.97 -6.68
N SER A 160 4.00 -2.74 -7.03
CA SER A 160 4.72 -1.94 -8.03
C SER A 160 5.85 -1.16 -7.35
N LEU A 161 6.83 -0.69 -8.12
CA LEU A 161 7.91 0.14 -7.56
C LEU A 161 7.36 1.41 -6.88
N ARG A 162 6.36 2.07 -7.49
CA ARG A 162 5.67 3.22 -6.89
C ARG A 162 5.01 2.85 -5.55
N HIS A 163 4.29 1.72 -5.48
CA HIS A 163 3.64 1.30 -4.26
C HIS A 163 4.67 0.92 -3.18
N PHE A 164 5.79 0.31 -3.55
CA PHE A 164 6.86 -0.01 -2.62
C PHE A 164 7.56 1.23 -2.07
N SER A 165 7.88 2.21 -2.93
CA SER A 165 8.46 3.48 -2.46
C SER A 165 7.49 4.24 -1.54
N GLY A 166 6.19 4.22 -1.88
CA GLY A 166 5.15 4.76 -1.00
C GLY A 166 5.10 4.07 0.35
N PHE A 167 5.15 2.75 0.38
CA PHE A 167 5.19 1.99 1.62
C PHE A 167 6.35 2.39 2.54
N ILE A 168 7.55 2.67 2.00
CA ILE A 168 8.69 3.14 2.79
C ILE A 168 8.41 4.51 3.43
N VAL A 169 7.78 5.42 2.69
CA VAL A 169 7.38 6.75 3.21
C VAL A 169 6.31 6.61 4.28
N ASP A 170 5.28 5.81 4.04
CA ASP A 170 4.17 5.58 4.98
C ASP A 170 4.65 4.97 6.30
N GLN A 171 5.66 4.10 6.26
CA GLN A 171 6.32 3.58 7.47
C GLN A 171 6.94 4.69 8.32
N SER A 172 7.43 5.75 7.71
CA SER A 172 8.02 6.90 8.42
C SER A 172 6.97 7.73 9.14
N ILE A 173 5.74 7.78 8.62
CA ILE A 173 4.60 8.46 9.25
C ILE A 173 4.13 7.69 10.49
N SER A 174 4.09 6.35 10.39
CA SER A 174 3.62 5.46 11.45
C SER A 174 4.64 5.25 12.58
N SER A 175 5.90 5.68 12.41
CA SER A 175 7.04 5.27 13.25
C SER A 175 7.47 6.31 14.29
N LYS A 176 6.59 6.96 15.05
CA LYS A 176 7.01 7.81 16.17
C LYS A 176 6.14 7.61 17.41
N PRO A 177 6.73 7.36 18.56
CA PRO A 177 7.90 7.97 19.23
C PRO A 177 9.13 7.03 19.29
N LYS A 178 10.30 7.63 19.60
CA LYS A 178 11.66 7.05 19.51
C LYS A 178 11.92 5.70 20.21
N ASN A 179 11.04 5.22 21.06
CA ASN A 179 11.27 4.05 21.91
C ASN A 179 10.29 2.89 21.66
N TYR A 180 9.34 3.00 20.71
CA TYR A 180 8.37 1.96 20.42
C TYR A 180 8.14 1.90 18.91
N SER A 181 8.68 0.88 18.27
CA SER A 181 8.42 0.65 16.86
C SER A 181 7.04 -0.01 16.72
N TYR A 182 5.99 0.81 16.64
CA TYR A 182 4.63 0.35 16.39
C TYR A 182 4.58 -0.67 15.22
N ASN A 183 5.34 -0.39 14.17
CA ASN A 183 5.42 -1.24 12.99
C ASN A 183 5.97 -2.65 13.27
N SER A 184 6.94 -2.81 14.17
CA SER A 184 7.50 -4.13 14.49
C SER A 184 6.50 -5.02 15.22
N THR A 185 5.52 -4.44 15.92
CA THR A 185 4.48 -5.17 16.65
C THR A 185 3.25 -5.43 15.80
N THR A 186 2.82 -4.43 15.02
CA THR A 186 1.58 -4.51 14.23
C THR A 186 1.76 -5.22 12.90
N LEU A 187 2.95 -5.18 12.29
CA LEU A 187 3.20 -5.80 11.00
C LEU A 187 2.93 -7.32 11.00
N PRO A 188 3.43 -8.12 11.97
CA PRO A 188 3.10 -9.55 12.02
C PRO A 188 1.60 -9.82 12.20
N ILE A 189 0.93 -9.07 13.07
CA ILE A 189 -0.51 -9.20 13.31
C ILE A 189 -1.30 -8.83 12.04
N ASN A 190 -0.87 -7.78 11.34
CA ASN A 190 -1.47 -7.35 10.08
C ASN A 190 -1.34 -8.41 8.99
N ILE A 191 -0.19 -9.07 8.89
CA ILE A 191 0.04 -10.17 7.94
C ILE A 191 -0.94 -11.31 8.20
N VAL A 192 -1.09 -11.76 9.46
CA VAL A 192 -2.03 -12.84 9.83
C VAL A 192 -3.48 -12.42 9.61
N SER A 193 -3.87 -11.22 10.04
CA SER A 193 -5.23 -10.71 9.85
C SER A 193 -5.60 -10.57 8.37
N ASN A 194 -4.71 -10.05 7.55
CA ASN A 194 -4.93 -9.95 6.11
C ASN A 194 -4.94 -11.32 5.43
N ARG A 195 -4.07 -12.24 5.83
CA ARG A 195 -4.10 -13.62 5.33
C ARG A 195 -5.44 -14.28 5.61
N ASN A 196 -6.00 -14.08 6.81
CA ASN A 196 -7.33 -14.57 7.16
C ASN A 196 -8.43 -13.94 6.28
N LYS A 197 -8.40 -12.62 6.14
CA LYS A 197 -9.35 -11.88 5.31
C LYS A 197 -9.37 -12.33 3.84
N TYR A 198 -8.20 -12.65 3.29
CA TYR A 198 -8.02 -13.02 1.88
C TYR A 198 -7.82 -14.52 1.67
N SER A 199 -8.17 -15.37 2.65
CA SER A 199 -7.93 -16.82 2.61
C SER A 199 -8.48 -17.49 1.35
N ASN A 200 -9.72 -17.20 0.96
CA ASN A 200 -10.36 -17.77 -0.23
C ASN A 200 -9.65 -17.35 -1.54
N ILE A 201 -9.20 -16.10 -1.62
CA ILE A 201 -8.48 -15.58 -2.79
C ILE A 201 -7.10 -16.24 -2.89
N LEU A 202 -6.40 -16.39 -1.76
CA LEU A 202 -5.11 -17.06 -1.73
C LEU A 202 -5.22 -18.54 -2.12
N GLU A 203 -6.29 -19.20 -1.71
CA GLU A 203 -6.57 -20.59 -2.07
C GLU A 203 -6.89 -20.72 -3.57
N ASP A 204 -7.69 -19.83 -4.11
CA ASP A 204 -8.00 -19.74 -5.54
C ASP A 204 -6.75 -19.43 -6.38
N ILE A 205 -5.87 -18.55 -5.93
CA ILE A 205 -4.58 -18.27 -6.55
C ILE A 205 -3.71 -19.53 -6.54
N ASN A 206 -3.55 -20.17 -5.40
CA ASN A 206 -2.65 -21.33 -5.23
C ASN A 206 -3.11 -22.56 -6.03
N ASN A 207 -4.43 -22.71 -6.25
CA ASN A 207 -5.02 -23.82 -7.02
C ASN A 207 -5.07 -23.55 -8.52
N SER A 208 -4.61 -22.40 -8.99
CA SER A 208 -4.61 -22.06 -10.40
C SER A 208 -3.44 -22.72 -11.17
N GLN A 209 -3.55 -22.78 -12.50
CA GLN A 209 -2.53 -23.36 -13.37
C GLN A 209 -1.17 -22.61 -13.29
N ASP A 210 -1.20 -21.28 -13.20
CA ASP A 210 -0.03 -20.43 -12.90
C ASP A 210 -0.37 -19.49 -11.73
N PRO A 211 -0.07 -19.90 -10.49
CA PRO A 211 -0.35 -19.09 -9.31
C PRO A 211 0.34 -17.72 -9.30
N TYR A 212 1.55 -17.66 -9.86
CA TYR A 212 2.28 -16.39 -9.96
C TYR A 212 1.57 -15.40 -10.88
N LEU A 213 1.21 -15.84 -12.08
CA LEU A 213 0.51 -15.00 -13.06
C LEU A 213 -0.84 -14.53 -12.50
N LYS A 214 -1.59 -15.43 -11.87
CA LYS A 214 -2.89 -15.08 -11.25
C LYS A 214 -2.73 -14.07 -10.13
N ALA A 215 -1.73 -14.21 -9.26
CA ALA A 215 -1.42 -13.23 -8.21
C ALA A 215 -1.04 -11.87 -8.79
N LYS A 216 -0.25 -11.84 -9.87
CA LYS A 216 0.14 -10.62 -10.58
C LYS A 216 -1.07 -9.90 -11.16
N ILE A 217 -1.94 -10.62 -11.88
CA ILE A 217 -3.17 -10.06 -12.46
C ILE A 217 -4.06 -9.51 -11.35
N PHE A 218 -4.35 -10.31 -10.33
CA PHE A 218 -5.16 -9.89 -9.19
C PHE A 218 -4.65 -8.61 -8.52
N TYR A 219 -3.34 -8.54 -8.25
CA TYR A 219 -2.74 -7.33 -7.68
C TYR A 219 -2.89 -6.12 -8.60
N THR A 220 -2.57 -6.31 -9.88
CA THR A 220 -2.57 -5.21 -10.86
C THR A 220 -3.97 -4.64 -11.06
N GLU A 221 -4.98 -5.51 -11.17
CA GLU A 221 -6.38 -5.08 -11.34
C GLU A 221 -6.93 -4.40 -10.10
N ASN A 222 -6.72 -4.98 -8.90
CA ASN A 222 -7.14 -4.35 -7.67
C ASN A 222 -6.50 -2.97 -7.47
N ARG A 223 -5.20 -2.87 -7.76
CA ARG A 223 -4.50 -1.59 -7.62
C ARG A 223 -4.94 -0.57 -8.65
N PHE A 224 -5.16 -1.00 -9.88
CA PHE A 224 -5.71 -0.15 -10.93
C PHE A 224 -7.10 0.36 -10.55
N ASN A 225 -8.00 -0.52 -10.14
CA ASN A 225 -9.37 -0.15 -9.75
C ASN A 225 -9.38 0.83 -8.56
N SER A 226 -8.52 0.61 -7.55
CA SER A 226 -8.44 1.52 -6.40
C SER A 226 -8.00 2.94 -6.76
N ILE A 227 -7.18 3.10 -7.81
CA ILE A 227 -6.67 4.40 -8.27
C ILE A 227 -7.63 5.02 -9.30
N SER A 228 -8.25 4.21 -10.16
CA SER A 228 -9.13 4.69 -11.24
C SER A 228 -10.48 5.13 -10.74
N SER A 229 -11.02 4.48 -9.71
CA SER A 229 -12.27 4.92 -9.06
C SER A 229 -12.17 6.37 -8.57
N ASP A 230 -10.98 6.78 -8.14
CA ASP A 230 -10.73 8.15 -7.68
C ASP A 230 -10.80 9.17 -8.81
N LYS A 231 -10.16 8.83 -9.93
CA LYS A 231 -10.17 9.70 -11.13
C LYS A 231 -11.56 9.79 -11.76
N MET A 232 -12.33 8.71 -11.74
CA MET A 232 -13.69 8.70 -12.25
C MET A 232 -14.63 9.53 -11.38
N ILE A 233 -14.55 9.39 -10.04
CA ILE A 233 -15.35 10.19 -9.10
C ILE A 233 -14.98 11.67 -9.21
N GLU A 234 -13.69 12.00 -9.38
CA GLU A 234 -13.22 13.37 -9.54
C GLU A 234 -13.68 13.98 -10.87
N GLN A 235 -13.69 13.19 -11.95
CA GLN A 235 -14.24 13.62 -13.26
C GLN A 235 -15.77 13.77 -13.22
N GLU A 236 -16.50 12.90 -12.53
CA GLU A 236 -17.95 13.08 -12.35
C GLU A 236 -18.26 14.35 -11.57
N LYS A 237 -17.59 14.61 -10.45
CA LYS A 237 -17.77 15.84 -9.67
C LYS A 237 -17.42 17.10 -10.48
N GLN A 238 -16.39 17.04 -11.31
CA GLN A 238 -16.00 18.15 -12.17
C GLN A 238 -17.02 18.41 -13.28
N ASN A 239 -17.55 17.36 -13.89
CA ASN A 239 -18.61 17.46 -14.88
C ASN A 239 -19.93 18.01 -14.28
N GLU A 240 -20.29 17.59 -13.06
CA GLU A 240 -21.45 18.12 -12.34
C GLU A 240 -21.29 19.61 -12.00
N GLN A 241 -20.07 20.03 -11.62
CA GLN A 241 -19.78 21.47 -11.38
C GLN A 241 -19.86 22.28 -12.68
N ASP A 242 -19.27 21.78 -13.75
CA ASP A 242 -19.32 22.45 -15.07
C ASP A 242 -20.75 22.53 -15.62
N GLU A 243 -21.60 21.51 -15.37
CA GLU A 243 -23.02 21.58 -15.73
C GLU A 243 -23.78 22.58 -14.84
N PHE A 244 -23.48 22.63 -13.56
CA PHE A 244 -24.12 23.58 -12.65
C PHE A 244 -23.74 25.04 -13.00
N GLU A 245 -22.47 25.31 -13.32
CA GLU A 245 -22.03 26.62 -13.75
C GLU A 245 -22.74 27.08 -15.07
N LYS A 246 -22.90 26.14 -16.03
CA LYS A 246 -23.64 26.42 -17.27
C LYS A 246 -25.13 26.70 -17.09
N LEU A 247 -25.72 26.29 -15.97
CA LEU A 247 -27.12 26.59 -15.65
C LEU A 247 -27.29 27.94 -14.95
N LEU A 248 -26.19 28.57 -14.50
CA LEU A 248 -26.19 29.88 -13.84
C LEU A 248 -25.88 31.04 -14.81
N ASP A 249 -25.36 30.75 -16.01
CA ASP A 249 -25.13 31.68 -17.10
C ASP A 249 -26.35 31.73 -18.06
#